data_8ed28788068a5c727d0d70624c3d789d
#
_entry.id   8ed28788068a5c727d0d70624c3d789d
#
_cell.length_a   1.000
_cell.length_b   1.000
_cell.length_c   1.000
_cell.angle_alpha   90.00
_cell.angle_beta   90.00
_cell.angle_gamma   90.00
#
_symmetry.space_group_name_H-M   'P 1'
#
loop_
_entity.id
_entity.type
_entity.pdbx_description
1 polymer ?
#
loop_
_entity_poly.entity_id
_entity_poly.type
_entity_poly.pdbx_seq_one_letter_code
_entity_poly.pdbx_strand_id
1 'polypeptide(L)'
;MLKISERWGPHMGAISVTPEQLRASAKVYIQASQEIQQQMRRVQNENNTMANEWRGQAFQAYLQQFEQLKGNVDQMTQLLEQIDHQLETYANTVEQRDNEDRNAFGLH
;
A
#
# COMPACT_ATOMS: atom_id res chain seq x y z
N MET A 1 19.31 -14.57 2.31
CA MET A 1 18.30 -14.38 3.34
C MET A 1 18.94 -13.89 4.59
N LEU A 2 19.90 -14.62 5.09
CA LEU A 2 20.60 -14.19 6.28
C LEU A 2 21.27 -12.85 6.12
N LYS A 3 21.58 -12.49 4.90
CA LYS A 3 22.23 -11.22 4.62
C LYS A 3 21.41 -10.02 5.05
N ILE A 4 20.10 -10.16 5.01
CA ILE A 4 19.23 -9.06 5.45
C ILE A 4 19.46 -8.76 6.91
N SER A 5 19.48 -9.81 7.73
CA SER A 5 19.73 -9.68 9.14
C SER A 5 21.07 -9.03 9.43
N GLU A 6 22.10 -9.49 8.76
CA GLU A 6 23.43 -8.93 8.94
C GLU A 6 23.49 -7.48 8.55
N ARG A 7 22.80 -7.15 7.46
CA ARG A 7 22.76 -5.78 6.97
C ARG A 7 22.12 -4.82 7.97
N TRP A 8 21.07 -5.28 8.63
CA TRP A 8 20.30 -4.44 9.52
C TRP A 8 20.88 -4.32 10.91
N GLY A 9 21.60 -5.33 11.35
CA GLY A 9 22.01 -5.43 12.73
C GLY A 9 22.82 -4.26 13.22
N PRO A 10 24.15 -4.28 13.07
CA PRO A 10 24.98 -3.26 13.68
C PRO A 10 24.88 -1.89 13.03
N HIS A 11 24.33 -1.82 11.84
CA HIS A 11 24.28 -0.58 11.09
C HIS A 11 22.90 0.08 11.08
N MET A 12 22.01 -0.39 11.93
CA MET A 12 20.67 0.17 11.94
C MET A 12 20.66 1.67 12.15
N GLY A 13 21.48 2.15 13.06
CA GLY A 13 21.57 3.56 13.35
C GLY A 13 22.14 4.38 12.22
N ALA A 14 22.82 3.72 11.29
CA ALA A 14 23.46 4.40 10.17
C ALA A 14 22.58 4.46 8.93
N ILE A 15 21.42 3.81 8.96
CA ILE A 15 20.53 3.81 7.82
C ILE A 15 19.87 5.17 7.72
N SER A 16 20.09 5.81 6.60
CA SER A 16 19.52 7.13 6.35
C SER A 16 18.36 6.99 5.38
N VAL A 17 17.18 7.26 5.86
CA VAL A 17 16.00 7.33 5.03
C VAL A 17 15.50 8.76 5.12
N THR A 18 15.43 9.42 3.98
CA THR A 18 14.97 10.80 3.96
C THR A 18 13.44 10.87 3.94
N PRO A 19 12.86 11.95 4.44
CA PRO A 19 11.42 12.14 4.33
C PRO A 19 10.93 12.04 2.89
N GLU A 20 11.71 12.55 1.94
CA GLU A 20 11.36 12.48 0.53
C GLU A 20 11.28 11.04 0.03
N GLN A 21 12.22 10.19 0.46
CA GLN A 21 12.22 8.78 0.08
C GLN A 21 11.01 8.06 0.68
N LEU A 22 10.69 8.37 1.93
CA LEU A 22 9.53 7.77 2.59
C LEU A 22 8.23 8.16 1.90
N ARG A 23 8.11 9.44 1.52
CA ARG A 23 6.90 9.91 0.83
C ARG A 23 6.80 9.33 -0.57
N ALA A 24 7.92 9.17 -1.26
CA ALA A 24 7.91 8.51 -2.57
C ALA A 24 7.46 7.06 -2.46
N SER A 25 7.93 6.35 -1.43
CA SER A 25 7.49 4.99 -1.19
C SER A 25 6.01 4.93 -0.84
N ALA A 26 5.54 5.87 -0.02
CA ALA A 26 4.12 5.94 0.34
C ALA A 26 3.24 6.07 -0.89
N LYS A 27 3.66 6.86 -1.86
CA LYS A 27 2.90 7.02 -3.11
C LYS A 27 2.75 5.72 -3.88
N VAL A 28 3.78 4.86 -3.85
CA VAL A 28 3.69 3.57 -4.53
C VAL A 28 2.55 2.74 -3.95
N TYR A 29 2.41 2.75 -2.63
CA TYR A 29 1.34 1.98 -1.98
C TYR A 29 -0.04 2.52 -2.32
N ILE A 30 -0.22 3.84 -2.27
CA ILE A 30 -1.53 4.39 -2.59
C ILE A 30 -1.89 4.24 -4.07
N GLN A 31 -0.90 4.36 -4.95
CA GLN A 31 -1.13 4.15 -6.37
C GLN A 31 -1.48 2.69 -6.66
N ALA A 32 -0.79 1.75 -6.01
CA ALA A 32 -1.11 0.34 -6.17
C ALA A 32 -2.53 0.05 -5.72
N SER A 33 -2.96 0.62 -4.59
CA SER A 33 -4.33 0.46 -4.12
C SER A 33 -5.33 0.95 -5.15
N GLN A 34 -5.08 2.13 -5.72
CA GLN A 34 -5.98 2.72 -6.72
C GLN A 34 -6.04 1.88 -7.99
N GLU A 35 -4.90 1.36 -8.44
CA GLU A 35 -4.85 0.52 -9.62
C GLU A 35 -5.60 -0.79 -9.42
N ILE A 36 -5.43 -1.40 -8.25
CA ILE A 36 -6.14 -2.64 -7.94
C ILE A 36 -7.65 -2.41 -7.92
N GLN A 37 -8.09 -1.31 -7.31
CA GLN A 37 -9.51 -0.97 -7.29
C GLN A 37 -10.04 -0.74 -8.69
N GLN A 38 -9.25 -0.11 -9.55
CA GLN A 38 -9.63 0.12 -10.93
C GLN A 38 -9.79 -1.20 -11.69
N GLN A 39 -8.87 -2.13 -11.50
CA GLN A 39 -8.96 -3.44 -12.13
C GLN A 39 -10.17 -4.21 -11.63
N MET A 40 -10.48 -4.09 -10.34
CA MET A 40 -11.67 -4.75 -9.80
C MET A 40 -12.95 -4.19 -10.43
N ARG A 41 -13.00 -2.89 -10.66
CA ARG A 41 -14.16 -2.30 -11.35
C ARG A 41 -14.30 -2.83 -12.78
N ARG A 42 -13.17 -3.03 -13.46
CA ARG A 42 -13.20 -3.61 -14.81
C ARG A 42 -13.77 -5.02 -14.78
N VAL A 43 -13.35 -5.81 -13.81
CA VAL A 43 -13.88 -7.18 -13.67
C VAL A 43 -15.36 -7.14 -13.33
N GLN A 44 -15.78 -6.23 -12.46
CA GLN A 44 -17.19 -6.08 -12.12
C GLN A 44 -18.03 -5.73 -13.37
N ASN A 45 -17.52 -4.84 -14.19
CA ASN A 45 -18.21 -4.47 -15.43
C ASN A 45 -18.30 -5.65 -16.37
N GLU A 46 -17.27 -6.47 -16.45
CA GLU A 46 -17.28 -7.67 -17.26
C GLU A 46 -18.33 -8.67 -16.76
N ASN A 47 -18.42 -8.80 -15.43
CA ASN A 47 -19.44 -9.67 -14.82
C ASN A 47 -20.85 -9.19 -15.20
N ASN A 48 -21.07 -7.88 -15.20
CA ASN A 48 -22.36 -7.33 -15.60
C ASN A 48 -22.67 -7.64 -17.05
N THR A 49 -21.67 -7.58 -17.92
CA THR A 49 -21.85 -7.93 -19.33
C THR A 49 -22.18 -9.41 -19.49
N MET A 50 -21.44 -10.27 -18.80
CA MET A 50 -21.68 -11.71 -18.87
C MET A 50 -23.05 -12.09 -18.33
N ALA A 51 -23.55 -11.36 -17.35
CA ALA A 51 -24.84 -11.64 -16.75
C ALA A 51 -25.98 -11.56 -17.75
N ASN A 52 -25.81 -10.81 -18.82
CA ASN A 52 -26.85 -10.71 -19.87
C ASN A 52 -26.96 -11.98 -20.71
N GLU A 53 -25.88 -12.74 -20.80
CA GLU A 53 -25.81 -13.91 -21.66
C GLU A 53 -25.68 -15.20 -20.89
N TRP A 54 -24.97 -15.21 -19.80
CA TRP A 54 -24.70 -16.40 -19.00
C TRP A 54 -25.61 -16.42 -17.78
N ARG A 55 -26.52 -17.38 -17.75
CA ARG A 55 -27.48 -17.52 -16.65
C ARG A 55 -27.40 -18.93 -16.10
N GLY A 56 -27.90 -19.11 -14.90
CA GLY A 56 -27.99 -20.40 -14.28
C GLY A 56 -27.12 -20.53 -13.05
N GLN A 57 -27.10 -21.75 -12.50
CA GLN A 57 -26.45 -22.02 -11.23
C GLN A 57 -24.94 -21.83 -11.29
N ALA A 58 -24.34 -22.19 -12.42
CA ALA A 58 -22.89 -22.05 -12.56
C ALA A 58 -22.46 -20.58 -12.46
N PHE A 59 -23.24 -19.70 -13.10
CA PHE A 59 -22.93 -18.28 -13.04
C PHE A 59 -23.15 -17.72 -11.64
N GLN A 60 -24.18 -18.17 -10.95
CA GLN A 60 -24.43 -17.75 -9.57
C GLN A 60 -23.30 -18.19 -8.65
N ALA A 61 -22.80 -19.41 -8.83
CA ALA A 61 -21.66 -19.88 -8.06
C ALA A 61 -20.43 -19.03 -8.31
N TYR A 62 -20.20 -18.66 -9.57
CA TYR A 62 -19.08 -17.80 -9.93
C TYR A 62 -19.21 -16.42 -9.25
N LEU A 63 -20.42 -15.85 -9.26
CA LEU A 63 -20.63 -14.56 -8.62
C LEU A 63 -20.35 -14.60 -7.12
N GLN A 64 -20.68 -15.69 -6.46
CA GLN A 64 -20.36 -15.86 -5.05
C GLN A 64 -18.85 -15.87 -4.82
N GLN A 65 -18.12 -16.56 -5.69
CA GLN A 65 -16.68 -16.57 -5.62
C GLN A 65 -16.09 -15.18 -5.84
N PHE A 66 -16.68 -14.45 -6.78
CA PHE A 66 -16.23 -13.09 -7.05
C PHE A 66 -16.46 -12.17 -5.86
N GLU A 67 -17.59 -12.30 -5.17
CA GLU A 67 -17.86 -11.49 -3.99
C GLU A 67 -16.84 -11.77 -2.88
N GLN A 68 -16.45 -13.02 -2.72
CA GLN A 68 -15.41 -13.37 -1.76
C GLN A 68 -14.08 -12.77 -2.15
N LEU A 69 -13.72 -12.87 -3.43
CA LEU A 69 -12.49 -12.25 -3.94
C LEU A 69 -12.51 -10.76 -3.71
N LYS A 70 -13.63 -10.11 -3.99
CA LYS A 70 -13.78 -8.68 -3.82
C LYS A 70 -13.53 -8.26 -2.37
N GLY A 71 -14.09 -9.02 -1.43
CA GLY A 71 -13.87 -8.76 -0.01
C GLY A 71 -12.40 -8.85 0.37
N ASN A 72 -11.71 -9.86 -0.15
CA ASN A 72 -10.29 -10.04 0.12
C ASN A 72 -9.47 -8.90 -0.49
N VAL A 73 -9.81 -8.48 -1.69
CA VAL A 73 -9.12 -7.38 -2.36
C VAL A 73 -9.38 -6.07 -1.63
N ASP A 74 -10.60 -5.84 -1.16
CA ASP A 74 -10.90 -4.65 -0.38
C ASP A 74 -10.05 -4.58 0.88
N GLN A 75 -9.87 -5.69 1.57
CA GLN A 75 -9.00 -5.74 2.74
C GLN A 75 -7.55 -5.43 2.36
N MET A 76 -7.09 -5.98 1.26
CA MET A 76 -5.73 -5.73 0.80
C MET A 76 -5.50 -4.27 0.46
N THR A 77 -6.44 -3.64 -0.24
CA THR A 77 -6.30 -2.23 -0.60
C THR A 77 -6.34 -1.33 0.63
N GLN A 78 -7.14 -1.70 1.64
CA GLN A 78 -7.14 -0.97 2.91
C GLN A 78 -5.80 -1.06 3.61
N LEU A 79 -5.16 -2.23 3.58
CA LEU A 79 -3.83 -2.39 4.16
C LEU A 79 -2.80 -1.55 3.43
N LEU A 80 -2.88 -1.50 2.10
CA LEU A 80 -1.97 -0.66 1.32
C LEU A 80 -2.14 0.81 1.68
N GLU A 81 -3.38 1.25 1.87
CA GLU A 81 -3.65 2.63 2.28
C GLU A 81 -3.14 2.92 3.68
N GLN A 82 -3.24 1.95 4.57
CA GLN A 82 -2.69 2.09 5.92
C GLN A 82 -1.18 2.22 5.90
N ILE A 83 -0.52 1.45 5.05
CA ILE A 83 0.94 1.53 4.92
C ILE A 83 1.33 2.90 4.36
N ASP A 84 0.61 3.39 3.36
CA ASP A 84 0.82 4.74 2.87
C ASP A 84 0.77 5.76 4.00
N HIS A 85 -0.28 5.69 4.80
CA HIS A 85 -0.45 6.62 5.91
C HIS A 85 0.66 6.50 6.94
N GLN A 86 1.07 5.28 7.26
CA GLN A 86 2.15 5.04 8.22
C GLN A 86 3.48 5.61 7.71
N LEU A 87 3.75 5.45 6.43
CA LEU A 87 4.98 5.98 5.84
C LEU A 87 4.98 7.50 5.83
N GLU A 88 3.83 8.11 5.53
CA GLU A 88 3.72 9.56 5.58
C GLU A 88 3.94 10.08 7.00
N THR A 89 3.34 9.41 7.97
CA THR A 89 3.50 9.78 9.38
C THR A 89 4.96 9.66 9.81
N TYR A 90 5.60 8.58 9.39
CA TYR A 90 7.01 8.40 9.74
C TYR A 90 7.90 9.44 9.05
N ALA A 91 7.57 9.79 7.82
CA ALA A 91 8.29 10.86 7.12
C ALA A 91 8.22 12.17 7.90
N ASN A 92 7.04 12.50 8.41
CA ASN A 92 6.85 13.70 9.20
C ASN A 92 7.68 13.65 10.49
N THR A 93 7.76 12.49 11.12
CA THR A 93 8.55 12.30 12.33
C THR A 93 10.03 12.50 12.06
N VAL A 94 10.54 11.91 10.99
CA VAL A 94 11.94 12.05 10.61
C VAL A 94 12.26 13.51 10.32
N GLU A 95 11.39 14.17 9.58
CA GLU A 95 11.58 15.57 9.22
C GLU A 95 11.64 16.45 10.47
N GLN A 96 10.76 16.20 11.43
CA GLN A 96 10.73 16.95 12.67
C GLN A 96 12.02 16.73 13.45
N ARG A 97 12.49 15.50 13.54
CA ARG A 97 13.77 15.22 14.23
C ARG A 97 14.93 15.92 13.58
N ASP A 98 14.98 15.91 12.26
CA ASP A 98 16.05 16.59 11.54
C ASP A 98 16.05 18.09 11.85
N ASN A 99 14.88 18.69 11.92
CA ASN A 99 14.74 20.10 12.25
C ASN A 99 15.16 20.39 13.69
N GLU A 100 14.77 19.54 14.62
CA GLU A 100 15.14 19.68 16.02
C GLU A 100 16.66 19.56 16.20
N ASP A 101 17.27 18.60 15.54
CA ASP A 101 18.72 18.42 15.61
C ASP A 101 19.43 19.63 15.04
N ARG A 102 18.94 20.17 13.95
CA ARG A 102 19.52 21.35 13.33
C ARG A 102 19.47 22.55 14.26
N ASN A 103 18.32 22.73 14.90
CA ASN A 103 18.16 23.81 15.86
C ASN A 103 19.07 23.66 17.09
N ALA A 104 19.19 22.40 17.55
CA ALA A 104 20.04 22.10 18.70
C ALA A 104 21.50 22.44 18.44
N PHE A 105 21.95 22.34 17.19
CA PHE A 105 23.32 22.67 16.81
C PHE A 105 23.46 24.07 16.24
N GLY A 106 22.40 24.88 16.30
CA GLY A 106 22.46 26.23 15.79
C GLY A 106 22.51 26.32 14.28
N LEU A 107 22.03 25.29 13.59
CA LEU A 107 22.04 25.22 12.15
C LEU A 107 20.66 25.60 11.58
N HIS A 108 20.40 26.87 11.52
CA HIS A 108 19.13 27.27 10.91
C HIS A 108 19.28 28.11 9.69
#